data_673a70a87d9efad5b1f67638a452d86c
#
_entry.id   673a70a87d9efad5b1f67638a452d86c
#
_cell.length_a   1.000
_cell.length_b   1.000
_cell.length_c   1.000
_cell.angle_alpha   90.00
_cell.angle_beta   90.00
_cell.angle_gamma   90.00
#
_symmetry.space_group_name_H-M   'P 1'
#
loop_
_entity.id
_entity.type
_entity.pdbx_description
1 polymer ?
#
loop_
_entity_poly.entity_id
_entity_poly.type
_entity_poly.pdbx_seq_one_letter_code
_entity_poly.pdbx_strand_id
1 'polypeptide(L)'
;ANAGIKVWGARTLADDPEWRYLNVRRLFNMIKESIAESTRWIVFEPNDYPLWKSIRRDVAAFLTDLWRDGALMGRTPEEAFFVKCDAETNPPEVVDAGKVVTLIGIAPVKPAEFIIFRISQYQGGVEIETQGGA
;
A
#
# COMPACT_ATOMS: atom_id res chain seq x y z
N ALA A 1 -5.81 -16.01 11.45
CA ALA A 1 -5.45 -16.51 12.42
C ALA A 1 -4.79 -17.66 12.25
N ASN A 2 -4.17 -18.05 12.72
CA ASN A 2 -3.65 -19.03 12.60
C ASN A 2 -3.96 -19.86 13.63
N ALA A 3 -4.32 -20.89 13.40
CA ALA A 3 -4.70 -21.78 14.32
C ALA A 3 -3.58 -22.18 15.16
N GLY A 4 -2.51 -21.99 14.92
CA GLY A 4 -1.42 -22.42 15.73
C GLY A 4 -1.16 -21.49 16.86
N ILE A 5 0.07 -21.17 17.05
CA ILE A 5 0.48 -20.30 18.13
C ILE A 5 0.04 -18.90 17.79
N LYS A 6 -0.58 -18.25 18.75
CA LYS A 6 -0.99 -16.89 18.58
C LYS A 6 -0.16 -16.00 19.47
N VAL A 7 0.25 -14.89 18.94
CA VAL A 7 1.03 -13.94 19.70
C VAL A 7 0.14 -12.75 19.98
N TRP A 8 -0.49 -12.76 21.14
CA TRP A 8 -1.40 -11.71 21.51
C TRP A 8 -0.66 -10.54 22.10
N GLY A 9 -0.91 -9.36 21.56
CA GLY A 9 -0.31 -8.18 22.12
C GLY A 9 1.19 -8.08 21.96
N ALA A 10 1.78 -8.88 21.10
CA ALA A 10 3.19 -8.76 20.85
C ALA A 10 3.53 -7.41 20.23
N ARG A 11 4.59 -6.78 20.69
CA ARG A 11 4.98 -5.46 20.22
C ARG A 11 6.43 -5.46 19.80
N THR A 12 6.74 -4.59 18.84
CA THR A 12 8.11 -4.36 18.47
C THR A 12 8.68 -3.32 19.41
N LEU A 13 9.97 -3.08 19.32
CA LEU A 13 10.63 -2.06 20.11
C LEU A 13 10.51 -0.68 19.49
N ALA A 14 9.79 -0.56 18.38
CA ALA A 14 9.62 0.72 17.72
C ALA A 14 8.75 1.66 18.53
N ASP A 15 9.07 2.93 18.50
CA ASP A 15 8.26 3.93 19.17
C ASP A 15 7.06 4.32 18.34
N ASP A 16 7.09 4.07 17.06
CA ASP A 16 6.03 4.44 16.14
C ASP A 16 4.80 3.58 16.43
N PRO A 17 3.66 4.18 16.77
CA PRO A 17 2.46 3.40 17.10
C PRO A 17 2.02 2.47 15.98
N GLU A 18 2.23 2.82 14.73
CA GLU A 18 1.82 1.96 13.62
C GLU A 18 2.59 0.66 13.60
N TRP A 19 3.79 0.64 14.12
CA TRP A 19 4.62 -0.55 14.08
C TRP A 19 4.74 -1.24 15.42
N ARG A 20 3.93 -0.81 16.36
CA ARG A 20 4.03 -1.35 17.73
C ARG A 20 3.69 -2.82 17.79
N TYR A 21 2.79 -3.28 16.96
CA TYR A 21 2.33 -4.66 16.97
C TYR A 21 2.94 -5.44 15.83
N LEU A 22 3.43 -6.63 16.15
CA LEU A 22 4.12 -7.47 15.18
C LEU A 22 3.23 -7.84 13.99
N ASN A 23 1.96 -8.13 14.24
CA ASN A 23 1.06 -8.52 13.18
C ASN A 23 0.80 -7.37 12.19
N VAL A 24 0.80 -6.15 12.66
CA VAL A 24 0.65 -5.00 11.77
C VAL A 24 1.85 -4.90 10.85
N ARG A 25 3.05 -5.09 11.40
CA ARG A 25 4.27 -5.03 10.62
C ARG A 25 4.29 -6.09 9.53
N ARG A 26 3.91 -7.31 9.90
CA ARG A 26 3.88 -8.40 8.93
C ARG A 26 2.87 -8.17 7.83
N LEU A 27 1.69 -7.65 8.19
CA LEU A 27 0.68 -7.33 7.22
C LEU A 27 1.18 -6.29 6.23
N PHE A 28 1.79 -5.24 6.75
CA PHE A 28 2.29 -4.18 5.90
C PHE A 28 3.37 -4.68 4.93
N ASN A 29 4.28 -5.51 5.42
CA ASN A 29 5.32 -6.06 4.57
C ASN A 29 4.73 -6.93 3.47
N MET A 30 3.74 -7.74 3.79
CA MET A 30 3.08 -8.58 2.81
C MET A 30 2.39 -7.72 1.74
N ILE A 31 1.72 -6.65 2.15
CA ILE A 31 1.04 -5.78 1.22
C ILE A 31 2.04 -5.10 0.29
N LYS A 32 3.13 -4.58 0.83
CA LYS A 32 4.15 -3.94 0.01
C LYS A 32 4.71 -4.89 -1.04
N GLU A 33 5.06 -6.08 -0.62
CA GLU A 33 5.62 -7.06 -1.53
C GLU A 33 4.63 -7.50 -2.59
N SER A 34 3.38 -7.73 -2.18
CA SER A 34 2.37 -8.19 -3.12
C SER A 34 2.06 -7.13 -4.17
N ILE A 35 1.96 -5.89 -3.76
CA ILE A 35 1.67 -4.81 -4.71
C ILE A 35 2.86 -4.61 -5.64
N ALA A 36 4.08 -4.59 -5.10
CA ALA A 36 5.26 -4.42 -5.92
C ALA A 36 5.37 -5.52 -6.95
N GLU A 37 5.10 -6.75 -6.55
CA GLU A 37 5.20 -7.88 -7.45
C GLU A 37 4.13 -7.84 -8.54
N SER A 38 2.89 -7.54 -8.16
CA SER A 38 1.77 -7.59 -9.09
C SER A 38 1.74 -6.41 -10.04
N THR A 39 2.51 -5.37 -9.79
CA THR A 39 2.53 -4.19 -10.64
C THR A 39 3.85 -3.99 -11.36
N ARG A 40 4.70 -4.99 -11.42
CA ARG A 40 5.97 -4.86 -12.12
C ARG A 40 5.83 -4.57 -13.59
N TRP A 41 4.75 -5.03 -14.18
CA TRP A 41 4.51 -4.87 -15.60
C TRP A 41 4.38 -3.41 -16.04
N ILE A 42 4.09 -2.51 -15.10
CA ILE A 42 3.76 -1.14 -15.48
C ILE A 42 4.94 -0.39 -16.07
N VAL A 43 6.17 -0.82 -15.80
CA VAL A 43 7.34 -0.11 -16.35
C VAL A 43 7.46 -0.29 -17.85
N PHE A 44 6.70 -1.21 -18.44
CA PHE A 44 6.72 -1.44 -19.88
C PHE A 44 5.55 -0.76 -20.59
N GLU A 45 4.71 -0.01 -19.86
CA GLU A 45 3.55 0.63 -20.42
C GLU A 45 3.76 2.14 -20.51
N PRO A 46 3.08 2.82 -21.45
CA PRO A 46 3.17 4.28 -21.50
C PRO A 46 2.72 4.88 -20.17
N ASN A 47 3.47 5.86 -19.69
CA ASN A 47 3.23 6.47 -18.39
C ASN A 47 2.24 7.62 -18.56
N ASP A 48 0.97 7.32 -18.53
CA ASP A 48 -0.08 8.32 -18.75
C ASP A 48 -1.35 7.93 -18.00
N TYR A 49 -2.41 8.67 -18.21
CA TYR A 49 -3.65 8.49 -17.45
C TYR A 49 -4.23 7.08 -17.52
N PRO A 50 -4.30 6.42 -18.68
CA PRO A 50 -4.83 5.05 -18.69
C PRO A 50 -4.04 4.09 -17.81
N LEU A 51 -2.73 4.23 -17.76
CA LEU A 51 -1.91 3.39 -16.89
C LEU A 51 -2.24 3.67 -15.44
N TRP A 52 -2.32 4.95 -15.06
CA TRP A 52 -2.61 5.31 -13.67
C TRP A 52 -3.97 4.78 -13.24
N LYS A 53 -4.95 4.82 -14.12
CA LYS A 53 -6.28 4.30 -13.84
C LYS A 53 -6.24 2.79 -13.63
N SER A 54 -5.47 2.08 -14.46
CA SER A 54 -5.33 0.63 -14.32
C SER A 54 -4.66 0.25 -13.00
N ILE A 55 -3.65 1.01 -12.60
CA ILE A 55 -2.98 0.75 -11.33
C ILE A 55 -3.96 0.94 -10.17
N ARG A 56 -4.71 2.05 -10.17
CA ARG A 56 -5.68 2.27 -9.11
C ARG A 56 -6.67 1.12 -9.02
N ARG A 57 -7.16 0.67 -10.16
CA ARG A 57 -8.14 -0.40 -10.19
C ARG A 57 -7.56 -1.70 -9.63
N ASP A 58 -6.38 -2.06 -10.08
CA ASP A 58 -5.78 -3.33 -9.68
C ASP A 58 -5.40 -3.34 -8.20
N VAL A 59 -4.80 -2.25 -7.72
CA VAL A 59 -4.42 -2.16 -6.32
C VAL A 59 -5.67 -2.11 -5.44
N ALA A 60 -6.69 -1.37 -5.85
CA ALA A 60 -7.92 -1.31 -5.08
C ALA A 60 -8.60 -2.67 -5.00
N ALA A 61 -8.56 -3.45 -6.07
CA ALA A 61 -9.14 -4.79 -6.06
C ALA A 61 -8.41 -5.69 -5.05
N PHE A 62 -7.10 -5.62 -5.04
CA PHE A 62 -6.31 -6.41 -4.09
C PHE A 62 -6.62 -6.00 -2.64
N LEU A 63 -6.68 -4.71 -2.37
CA LEU A 63 -6.95 -4.23 -1.02
C LEU A 63 -8.39 -4.50 -0.59
N THR A 64 -9.33 -4.51 -1.54
CA THR A 64 -10.71 -4.87 -1.24
C THR A 64 -10.79 -6.33 -0.79
N ASP A 65 -10.03 -7.20 -1.44
CA ASP A 65 -9.99 -8.60 -1.02
C ASP A 65 -9.43 -8.74 0.39
N LEU A 66 -8.38 -7.99 0.71
CA LEU A 66 -7.83 -8.02 2.06
C LEU A 66 -8.84 -7.51 3.07
N TRP A 67 -9.59 -6.46 2.73
CA TRP A 67 -10.60 -5.94 3.62
C TRP A 67 -11.70 -6.98 3.86
N ARG A 68 -12.13 -7.67 2.80
CA ARG A 68 -13.15 -8.71 2.94
C ARG A 68 -12.68 -9.86 3.82
N ASP A 69 -11.38 -10.14 3.77
CA ASP A 69 -10.81 -11.21 4.58
C ASP A 69 -10.57 -10.78 6.01
N GLY A 70 -10.87 -9.53 6.35
CA GLY A 70 -10.73 -9.05 7.71
C GLY A 70 -9.35 -8.54 8.08
N ALA A 71 -8.46 -8.39 7.11
CA ALA A 71 -7.11 -7.92 7.38
C ALA A 71 -7.05 -6.41 7.56
N LEU A 72 -8.02 -5.67 7.03
CA LEU A 72 -8.09 -4.22 7.18
C LEU A 72 -9.36 -3.86 7.89
N MET A 73 -9.33 -2.77 8.65
CA MET A 73 -10.45 -2.32 9.46
C MET A 73 -11.31 -1.35 8.67
N GLY A 74 -12.60 -1.30 9.02
CA GLY A 74 -13.53 -0.39 8.37
C GLY A 74 -14.80 -1.11 7.97
N ARG A 75 -15.91 -0.38 7.96
CA ARG A 75 -17.17 -0.97 7.52
C ARG A 75 -17.28 -1.02 6.02
N THR A 76 -16.56 -0.15 5.35
CA THR A 76 -16.59 -0.08 3.89
C THR A 76 -15.15 -0.03 3.40
N PRO A 77 -14.91 -0.36 2.13
CA PRO A 77 -13.56 -0.26 1.59
C PRO A 77 -12.98 1.15 1.72
N GLU A 78 -13.83 2.17 1.60
CA GLU A 78 -13.36 3.56 1.69
C GLU A 78 -12.80 3.89 3.07
N GLU A 79 -13.27 3.21 4.10
CA GLU A 79 -12.73 3.38 5.44
C GLU A 79 -11.48 2.56 5.66
N ALA A 80 -11.27 1.54 4.84
CA ALA A 80 -10.19 0.59 5.04
C ALA A 80 -8.90 0.97 4.31
N PHE A 81 -9.03 1.63 3.17
CA PHE A 81 -7.85 1.98 2.39
C PHE A 81 -8.17 3.06 1.37
N PHE A 82 -7.12 3.65 0.81
CA PHE A 82 -7.27 4.50 -0.37
C PHE A 82 -6.08 4.27 -1.28
N VAL A 83 -6.26 4.55 -2.56
CA VAL A 83 -5.22 4.43 -3.56
C VAL A 83 -5.26 5.69 -4.42
N LYS A 84 -4.11 6.33 -4.58
CA LYS A 84 -4.02 7.51 -5.41
C LYS A 84 -2.89 7.34 -6.42
N CYS A 85 -3.24 7.38 -7.68
CA CYS A 85 -2.27 7.35 -8.77
C CYS A 85 -2.86 8.18 -9.89
N ASP A 86 -2.42 9.43 -10.00
CA ASP A 86 -2.96 10.38 -10.94
C ASP A 86 -1.91 11.43 -11.27
N ALA A 87 -2.34 12.53 -11.86
CA ALA A 87 -1.41 13.58 -12.26
C ALA A 87 -0.74 14.25 -11.07
N GLU A 88 -1.38 14.24 -9.90
CA GLU A 88 -0.75 14.82 -8.72
C GLU A 88 0.42 14.01 -8.21
N THR A 89 0.30 12.68 -8.25
CA THR A 89 1.40 11.82 -7.84
C THR A 89 2.40 11.62 -8.97
N ASN A 90 2.02 11.93 -10.20
CA ASN A 90 2.88 11.78 -11.36
C ASN A 90 2.99 13.07 -12.14
N PRO A 91 3.60 14.12 -11.55
CA PRO A 91 3.82 15.35 -12.27
C PRO A 91 4.88 15.16 -13.36
N PRO A 92 5.06 16.13 -14.25
CA PRO A 92 5.98 15.97 -15.38
C PRO A 92 7.38 15.54 -14.98
N GLU A 93 7.90 16.04 -13.88
CA GLU A 93 9.25 15.66 -13.48
C GLU A 93 9.36 14.20 -13.08
N VAL A 94 8.28 13.61 -12.53
CA VAL A 94 8.25 12.19 -12.20
C VAL A 94 8.15 11.37 -13.49
N VAL A 95 7.25 11.78 -14.38
CA VAL A 95 7.07 11.08 -15.66
C VAL A 95 8.36 11.13 -16.47
N ASP A 96 9.00 12.29 -16.52
CA ASP A 96 10.24 12.46 -17.27
C ASP A 96 11.38 11.63 -16.68
N ALA A 97 11.35 11.37 -15.40
CA ALA A 97 12.33 10.50 -14.75
C ALA A 97 12.05 9.02 -14.98
N GLY A 98 10.98 8.67 -15.68
CA GLY A 98 10.64 7.29 -15.95
C GLY A 98 10.02 6.57 -14.76
N LYS A 99 9.41 7.31 -13.85
CA LYS A 99 8.83 6.74 -12.64
C LYS A 99 7.32 6.81 -12.64
N VAL A 100 6.68 5.86 -11.99
CA VAL A 100 5.24 5.89 -11.73
C VAL A 100 5.06 5.82 -10.22
N VAL A 101 4.38 6.80 -9.66
CA VAL A 101 4.23 6.91 -8.21
C VAL A 101 2.77 6.67 -7.82
N THR A 102 2.58 5.76 -6.88
CA THR A 102 1.28 5.42 -6.32
C THR A 102 1.32 5.64 -4.81
N LEU A 103 0.33 6.34 -4.30
CA LEU A 103 0.20 6.59 -2.87
C LEU A 103 -0.91 5.71 -2.32
N ILE A 104 -0.63 4.95 -1.29
CA ILE A 104 -1.57 3.97 -0.75
C ILE A 104 -1.67 4.16 0.75
N GLY A 105 -2.89 4.21 1.26
CA GLY A 105 -3.12 4.24 2.70
C GLY A 105 -3.94 3.03 3.10
N ILE A 106 -3.58 2.41 4.21
CA ILE A 106 -4.29 1.25 4.74
C ILE A 106 -4.61 1.46 6.21
N ALA A 107 -5.69 0.86 6.68
CA ALA A 107 -6.14 0.95 8.07
C ALA A 107 -6.07 -0.42 8.71
N PRO A 108 -4.92 -0.82 9.25
CA PRO A 108 -4.77 -2.17 9.80
C PRO A 108 -5.28 -2.32 11.22
N VAL A 109 -5.47 -1.23 11.94
CA VAL A 109 -5.86 -1.29 13.35
C VAL A 109 -7.15 -0.57 13.62
N LYS A 110 -7.28 0.67 13.16
CA LYS A 110 -8.48 1.47 13.37
C LYS A 110 -8.86 2.16 12.09
N PRO A 111 -10.17 2.29 11.82
CA PRO A 111 -10.60 3.11 10.70
C PRO A 111 -10.11 4.55 10.90
N ALA A 112 -9.83 5.22 9.82
CA ALA A 112 -9.38 6.60 9.80
C ALA A 112 -7.97 6.83 10.35
N GLU A 113 -7.29 5.77 10.76
CA GLU A 113 -5.88 5.87 11.11
C GLU A 113 -5.10 5.09 10.08
N PHE A 114 -4.64 5.77 9.06
CA PHE A 114 -3.99 5.10 7.94
C PHE A 114 -2.48 5.06 8.10
N ILE A 115 -1.90 3.94 7.72
CA ILE A 115 -0.48 3.87 7.43
C ILE A 115 -0.36 4.16 5.95
N ILE A 116 0.38 5.20 5.61
CA ILE A 116 0.48 5.67 4.23
C ILE A 116 1.86 5.33 3.70
N PHE A 117 1.90 4.75 2.52
CA PHE A 117 3.18 4.47 1.88
C PHE A 117 3.10 4.82 0.40
N ARG A 118 4.27 4.98 -0.18
CA ARG A 118 4.40 5.47 -1.52
C ARG A 118 5.26 4.48 -2.29
N ILE A 119 4.76 4.02 -3.40
CA ILE A 119 5.49 3.11 -4.26
C ILE A 119 5.89 3.86 -5.51
N SER A 120 7.19 3.93 -5.78
CA SER A 120 7.71 4.52 -7.00
C SER A 120 8.32 3.41 -7.82
N GLN A 121 7.84 3.22 -9.03
CA GLN A 121 8.32 2.17 -9.90
C GLN A 121 9.02 2.77 -11.09
N TYR A 122 10.14 2.17 -11.45
CA TYR A 122 10.91 2.62 -12.60
C TYR A 122 11.59 1.38 -13.19
N GLN A 123 12.19 1.56 -14.34
CA GLN A 123 12.73 0.42 -15.07
C GLN A 123 13.78 -0.35 -14.28
N GLY A 124 14.49 0.30 -13.39
CA GLY A 124 15.52 -0.35 -12.58
C GLY A 124 15.02 -1.00 -11.31
N GLY A 125 13.73 -0.85 -10.96
CA GLY A 125 13.25 -1.45 -9.73
C GLY A 125 12.07 -0.74 -9.13
N VAL A 126 11.92 -0.91 -7.82
CA VAL A 126 10.80 -0.36 -7.07
C VAL A 126 11.34 0.26 -5.79
N GLU A 127 10.91 1.47 -5.51
CA GLU A 127 11.21 2.13 -4.23
C GLU A 127 9.93 2.25 -3.45
N ILE A 128 9.96 1.89 -2.18
CA ILE A 128 8.80 1.99 -1.32
C ILE A 128 9.17 2.80 -0.10
N GLU A 129 8.42 3.89 0.14
CA GLU A 129 8.65 4.75 1.29
C GLU A 129 7.41 4.76 2.15
N THR A 130 7.58 4.55 3.44
CA THR A 130 6.49 4.68 4.38
C THR A 130 6.46 6.13 4.84
N GLN A 131 5.34 6.80 4.60
CA GLN A 131 5.18 8.14 5.13
C GLN A 131 4.67 7.98 6.54
N GLY A 132 5.26 8.62 7.43
CA GLY A 132 4.97 8.47 8.81
C GLY A 132 3.49 8.51 9.06
N GLY A 133 3.05 7.78 10.01
CA GLY A 133 1.69 7.59 10.24
C GLY A 133 1.01 8.82 10.68
N ALA A 134 1.12 9.67 10.02
CA ALA A 134 0.56 10.92 10.41
C ALA A 134 -0.88 10.85 10.65
#